data_6efd391065385728a84a17bbff2ffe8e
#
_entry.id   6efd391065385728a84a17bbff2ffe8e
#
_cell.length_a   1.000
_cell.length_b   1.000
_cell.length_c   1.000
_cell.angle_alpha   90.00
_cell.angle_beta   90.00
_cell.angle_gamma   90.00
#
_symmetry.space_group_name_H-M   'P 1'
#
loop_
_entity.id
_entity.type
_entity.pdbx_description
1 polymer ?
#
loop_
_entity_poly.entity_id
_entity_poly.type
_entity_poly.pdbx_seq_one_letter_code
_entity_poly.pdbx_strand_id
1 'polypeptide(L)'
;MNLKKKIAEKEEARLEKQVKAMNAKSAEKPAQEKKRGRKKKNDDYVPNFWTHPGKESSVKTPDQSAKADCGKPQLSLVPTKILEAIARVREYGNRKYKSKDNWKTVEIERYRDAAFRHWAQYIDDPKSRDEESGLPHLWHVACNISFLISLEDNNAD
;
A
#
# COMPACT_ATOMS: atom_id res chain seq x y z
N MET A 1 31.50 -2.28 52.45
CA MET A 1 30.69 -1.54 51.43
C MET A 1 30.52 -2.42 50.23
N ASN A 2 29.30 -2.77 49.91
CA ASN A 2 28.93 -3.97 49.10
C ASN A 2 29.22 -3.72 47.59
N LEU A 3 30.03 -4.57 46.97
CA LEU A 3 30.45 -4.50 45.57
C LEU A 3 29.26 -4.38 44.58
N LYS A 4 28.15 -5.05 44.91
CA LYS A 4 26.89 -4.98 44.15
C LYS A 4 26.28 -3.58 44.10
N LYS A 5 26.39 -2.79 45.19
CA LYS A 5 25.88 -1.42 45.24
C LYS A 5 26.68 -0.48 44.34
N LYS A 6 28.00 -0.65 44.26
CA LYS A 6 28.86 0.14 43.39
C LYS A 6 28.64 -0.17 41.90
N ILE A 7 28.26 -1.41 41.55
CA ILE A 7 27.95 -1.79 40.19
C ILE A 7 26.62 -1.17 39.77
N ALA A 8 25.59 -1.24 40.59
CA ALA A 8 24.29 -0.63 40.33
C ALA A 8 24.38 0.90 40.14
N GLU A 9 25.09 1.60 41.02
CA GLU A 9 25.30 3.05 40.88
C GLU A 9 26.06 3.44 39.60
N LYS A 10 26.95 2.57 39.12
CA LYS A 10 27.70 2.81 37.90
C LYS A 10 26.87 2.56 36.64
N GLU A 11 25.96 1.62 36.67
CA GLU A 11 25.00 1.36 35.58
C GLU A 11 23.95 2.45 35.49
N GLU A 12 23.43 2.92 36.61
CA GLU A 12 22.46 4.01 36.67
C GLU A 12 23.04 5.32 36.11
N ALA A 13 24.26 5.66 36.49
CA ALA A 13 24.97 6.83 35.94
C ALA A 13 25.27 6.72 34.45
N ARG A 14 25.45 5.49 33.94
CA ARG A 14 25.64 5.23 32.49
C ARG A 14 24.34 5.41 31.69
N LEU A 15 23.23 4.94 32.25
CA LEU A 15 21.89 5.11 31.66
C LEU A 15 21.48 6.57 31.59
N GLU A 16 21.68 7.32 32.69
CA GLU A 16 21.40 8.78 32.71
C GLU A 16 22.19 9.54 31.68
N LYS A 17 23.46 9.17 31.49
CA LYS A 17 24.31 9.77 30.47
C LYS A 17 23.84 9.46 29.03
N GLN A 18 23.32 8.25 28.79
CA GLN A 18 22.75 7.89 27.50
C GLN A 18 21.44 8.61 27.21
N VAL A 19 20.55 8.72 28.20
CA VAL A 19 19.28 9.46 28.06
C VAL A 19 19.55 10.95 27.81
N LYS A 20 20.50 11.54 28.52
CA LYS A 20 20.91 12.94 28.31
C LYS A 20 21.51 13.19 26.92
N ALA A 21 22.27 12.24 26.39
CA ALA A 21 22.84 12.31 25.04
C ALA A 21 21.78 12.13 23.93
N MET A 22 20.76 11.30 24.16
CA MET A 22 19.63 11.14 23.23
C MET A 22 18.76 12.40 23.20
N ASN A 23 18.46 12.98 24.37
CA ASN A 23 17.68 14.21 24.44
C ASN A 23 18.41 15.44 23.86
N ALA A 24 19.74 15.49 23.97
CA ALA A 24 20.55 16.56 23.36
C ALA A 24 20.56 16.46 21.82
N LYS A 25 20.49 15.24 21.23
CA LYS A 25 20.41 15.06 19.77
C LYS A 25 19.05 15.41 19.19
N SER A 26 17.98 15.36 19.99
CA SER A 26 16.64 15.76 19.57
C SER A 26 16.41 17.29 19.64
N ALA A 27 17.29 18.04 20.29
CA ALA A 27 17.16 19.49 20.48
C ALA A 27 17.94 20.33 19.44
N GLU A 28 18.66 19.73 18.50
CA GLU A 28 19.40 20.48 17.47
C GLU A 28 18.62 20.57 16.15
N LYS A 29 18.15 21.80 15.94
CA LYS A 29 17.74 22.54 14.74
C LYS A 29 16.31 22.38 14.25
N PRO A 30 15.53 23.46 14.37
CA PRO A 30 14.50 23.72 13.38
C PRO A 30 15.22 24.08 12.06
N ALA A 31 15.08 23.20 11.06
CA ALA A 31 15.49 23.49 9.70
C ALA A 31 14.82 24.81 9.26
N GLN A 32 15.60 25.77 8.82
CA GLN A 32 15.10 26.98 8.17
C GLN A 32 14.25 26.55 6.96
N GLU A 33 12.96 26.67 7.12
CA GLU A 33 11.95 26.51 6.08
C GLU A 33 12.21 27.61 5.02
N LYS A 34 12.96 27.28 3.97
CA LYS A 34 12.94 28.08 2.74
C LYS A 34 11.51 28.09 2.27
N LYS A 35 10.83 29.19 2.45
CA LYS A 35 9.52 29.47 1.84
C LYS A 35 9.64 29.33 0.33
N ARG A 36 9.56 28.08 -0.17
CA ARG A 36 9.24 27.82 -1.57
C ARG A 36 7.84 28.35 -1.76
N GLY A 37 7.72 29.43 -2.54
CA GLY A 37 6.44 30.01 -2.89
C GLY A 37 5.49 28.89 -3.34
N ARG A 38 4.50 28.64 -2.53
CA ARG A 38 3.43 27.69 -2.83
C ARG A 38 2.71 28.27 -4.04
N LYS A 39 3.00 27.74 -5.24
CA LYS A 39 2.14 27.98 -6.39
C LYS A 39 0.74 27.66 -5.91
N LYS A 40 -0.17 28.65 -6.02
CA LYS A 40 -1.58 28.45 -5.72
C LYS A 40 -1.99 27.19 -6.46
N LYS A 41 -2.36 26.15 -5.74
CA LYS A 41 -3.05 24.99 -6.28
C LYS A 41 -4.28 25.56 -6.96
N ASN A 42 -4.41 25.38 -8.27
CA ASN A 42 -5.72 25.56 -8.90
C ASN A 42 -6.62 24.53 -8.25
N ASP A 43 -7.42 24.97 -7.28
CA ASP A 43 -8.40 24.13 -6.60
C ASP A 43 -9.52 23.66 -7.55
N ASP A 44 -9.46 24.10 -8.83
CA ASP A 44 -10.42 23.75 -9.89
C ASP A 44 -9.96 22.56 -10.78
N TYR A 45 -8.85 21.87 -10.46
CA TYR A 45 -8.51 20.65 -11.17
C TYR A 45 -9.37 19.48 -10.64
N VAL A 46 -10.59 19.42 -11.11
CA VAL A 46 -11.39 18.20 -11.08
C VAL A 46 -10.93 17.38 -12.29
N PRO A 47 -10.34 16.17 -12.10
CA PRO A 47 -10.02 15.32 -13.23
C PRO A 47 -11.29 15.10 -14.06
N ASN A 48 -11.25 15.40 -15.35
CA ASN A 48 -12.38 15.27 -16.28
C ASN A 48 -12.97 13.85 -16.38
N PHE A 49 -12.56 12.94 -15.53
CA PHE A 49 -13.01 11.57 -15.49
C PHE A 49 -14.46 11.41 -15.03
N TRP A 50 -14.99 12.39 -14.24
CA TRP A 50 -16.34 12.31 -13.66
C TRP A 50 -17.29 13.41 -14.16
N THR A 51 -16.84 14.32 -15.00
CA THR A 51 -17.75 15.34 -15.56
C THR A 51 -18.41 14.77 -16.82
N HIS A 52 -19.75 14.74 -16.79
CA HIS A 52 -20.61 14.39 -17.92
C HIS A 52 -20.19 15.10 -19.21
N PRO A 53 -20.35 14.48 -20.39
CA PRO A 53 -20.02 15.09 -21.67
C PRO A 53 -20.87 16.35 -21.88
N GLY A 54 -20.26 17.54 -21.87
CA GLY A 54 -21.02 18.74 -22.10
C GLY A 54 -20.38 20.10 -21.79
N LYS A 55 -19.04 20.21 -21.64
CA LYS A 55 -18.38 21.53 -21.72
C LYS A 55 -17.13 21.46 -22.58
N GLU A 56 -17.24 22.00 -23.78
CA GLU A 56 -16.13 22.17 -24.71
C GLU A 56 -15.04 23.05 -24.09
N SER A 57 -13.86 22.48 -23.88
CA SER A 57 -12.66 23.27 -23.70
C SER A 57 -12.21 23.78 -25.08
N SER A 58 -11.95 25.08 -25.21
CA SER A 58 -11.54 25.73 -26.44
C SER A 58 -10.12 25.37 -26.95
N VAL A 59 -9.50 24.35 -26.37
CA VAL A 59 -8.23 23.81 -26.86
C VAL A 59 -8.55 22.84 -28.00
N LYS A 60 -8.19 23.22 -29.23
CA LYS A 60 -8.25 22.30 -30.38
C LYS A 60 -7.31 21.11 -30.12
N THR A 61 -7.84 20.04 -29.52
CA THR A 61 -7.13 18.77 -29.47
C THR A 61 -7.13 18.18 -30.89
N PRO A 62 -6.02 17.56 -31.34
CA PRO A 62 -6.01 16.82 -32.60
C PRO A 62 -7.14 15.79 -32.61
N ASP A 63 -7.74 15.59 -33.80
CA ASP A 63 -8.79 14.60 -33.97
C ASP A 63 -8.27 13.21 -33.59
N GLN A 64 -8.80 12.65 -32.50
CA GLN A 64 -8.45 11.33 -31.95
C GLN A 64 -9.54 10.29 -32.28
N SER A 65 -10.46 10.60 -33.19
CA SER A 65 -11.62 9.77 -33.51
C SER A 65 -11.25 8.37 -34.07
N ALA A 66 -10.02 8.22 -34.59
CA ALA A 66 -9.50 6.94 -35.05
C ALA A 66 -9.40 5.87 -33.95
N LYS A 67 -9.48 6.27 -32.67
CA LYS A 67 -9.37 5.36 -31.52
C LYS A 67 -10.52 5.56 -30.55
N ALA A 68 -11.49 4.62 -30.58
CA ALA A 68 -12.67 4.63 -29.72
C ALA A 68 -12.34 4.16 -28.29
N ASP A 69 -11.56 4.95 -27.56
CA ASP A 69 -11.18 4.69 -26.15
C ASP A 69 -11.76 5.69 -25.14
N CYS A 70 -12.59 6.59 -25.60
CA CYS A 70 -13.30 7.55 -24.74
C CYS A 70 -14.11 6.80 -23.67
N GLY A 71 -13.91 7.20 -22.40
CA GLY A 71 -14.61 6.58 -21.26
C GLY A 71 -14.03 5.24 -20.78
N LYS A 72 -13.02 4.67 -21.44
CA LYS A 72 -12.36 3.47 -20.95
C LYS A 72 -11.35 3.79 -19.85
N PRO A 73 -11.22 2.92 -18.82
CA PRO A 73 -10.25 3.11 -17.75
C PRO A 73 -8.81 3.20 -18.29
N GLN A 74 -8.06 4.17 -17.78
CA GLN A 74 -6.63 4.32 -18.11
C GLN A 74 -5.78 3.39 -17.24
N LEU A 75 -5.63 2.14 -17.66
CA LEU A 75 -4.88 1.13 -16.90
C LEU A 75 -3.41 1.50 -16.66
N SER A 76 -2.84 2.38 -17.49
CA SER A 76 -1.48 2.91 -17.31
C SER A 76 -1.28 3.77 -16.05
N LEU A 77 -2.36 4.24 -15.42
CA LEU A 77 -2.32 4.94 -14.15
C LEU A 77 -2.14 4.00 -12.95
N VAL A 78 -2.37 2.70 -13.13
CA VAL A 78 -2.21 1.71 -12.07
C VAL A 78 -0.73 1.36 -11.92
N PRO A 79 -0.15 1.49 -10.71
CA PRO A 79 1.24 1.09 -10.48
C PRO A 79 1.44 -0.39 -10.82
N THR A 80 2.36 -0.71 -11.73
CA THR A 80 2.59 -2.08 -12.21
C THR A 80 3.02 -3.06 -11.12
N LYS A 81 3.56 -2.55 -10.01
CA LYS A 81 3.97 -3.37 -8.87
C LYS A 81 2.83 -4.17 -8.25
N ILE A 82 1.59 -3.65 -8.29
CA ILE A 82 0.44 -4.40 -7.78
C ILE A 82 0.15 -5.63 -8.64
N LEU A 83 0.33 -5.53 -9.97
CA LEU A 83 0.13 -6.66 -10.88
C LEU A 83 1.17 -7.75 -10.62
N GLU A 84 2.43 -7.37 -10.41
CA GLU A 84 3.49 -8.32 -10.03
C GLU A 84 3.17 -9.00 -8.70
N ALA A 85 2.75 -8.25 -7.69
CA ALA A 85 2.40 -8.78 -6.38
C ALA A 85 1.30 -9.84 -6.47
N ILE A 86 0.20 -9.53 -7.17
CA ILE A 86 -0.91 -10.46 -7.39
C ILE A 86 -0.42 -11.68 -8.18
N ALA A 87 0.35 -11.50 -9.25
CA ALA A 87 0.84 -12.59 -10.08
C ALA A 87 1.70 -13.58 -9.27
N ARG A 88 2.60 -13.10 -8.41
CA ARG A 88 3.44 -13.95 -7.55
C ARG A 88 2.62 -14.81 -6.59
N VAL A 89 1.62 -14.23 -5.95
CA VAL A 89 0.72 -14.99 -5.06
C VAL A 89 -0.10 -16.01 -5.87
N ARG A 90 -0.57 -15.63 -7.06
CA ARG A 90 -1.28 -16.53 -7.98
C ARG A 90 -0.42 -17.70 -8.44
N GLU A 91 0.84 -17.46 -8.79
CA GLU A 91 1.80 -18.50 -9.16
C GLU A 91 2.02 -19.49 -8.00
N TYR A 92 2.17 -18.97 -6.77
CA TYR A 92 2.27 -19.80 -5.58
C TYR A 92 1.01 -20.66 -5.40
N GLY A 93 -0.19 -20.07 -5.44
CA GLY A 93 -1.46 -20.80 -5.33
C GLY A 93 -1.63 -21.85 -6.43
N ASN A 94 -1.26 -21.54 -7.68
CA ASN A 94 -1.33 -22.49 -8.79
C ASN A 94 -0.40 -23.70 -8.57
N ARG A 95 0.80 -23.50 -8.06
CA ARG A 95 1.70 -24.61 -7.70
C ARG A 95 1.14 -25.46 -6.56
N LYS A 96 0.55 -24.84 -5.54
CA LYS A 96 -0.02 -25.51 -4.36
C LYS A 96 -1.26 -26.33 -4.71
N TYR A 97 -2.20 -25.75 -5.42
CA TYR A 97 -3.51 -26.35 -5.68
C TYR A 97 -3.60 -27.08 -7.03
N LYS A 98 -2.54 -27.03 -7.84
CA LYS A 98 -2.47 -27.66 -9.18
C LYS A 98 -3.60 -27.20 -10.14
N SER A 99 -4.16 -26.03 -9.90
CA SER A 99 -5.24 -25.45 -10.70
C SER A 99 -5.16 -23.93 -10.69
N LYS A 100 -5.18 -23.33 -11.84
CA LYS A 100 -5.23 -21.87 -12.00
C LYS A 100 -6.62 -21.27 -11.74
N ASP A 101 -7.66 -22.10 -11.78
CA ASP A 101 -9.06 -21.68 -11.73
C ASP A 101 -9.79 -22.11 -10.44
N ASN A 102 -9.13 -22.83 -9.53
CA ASN A 102 -9.76 -23.28 -8.27
C ASN A 102 -10.33 -22.13 -7.43
N TRP A 103 -9.77 -20.93 -7.55
CA TRP A 103 -10.20 -19.74 -6.82
C TRP A 103 -11.65 -19.34 -7.15
N LYS A 104 -12.15 -19.72 -8.32
CA LYS A 104 -13.54 -19.42 -8.76
C LYS A 104 -14.60 -20.21 -8.00
N THR A 105 -14.20 -21.31 -7.35
CA THR A 105 -15.10 -22.21 -6.62
C THR A 105 -15.02 -22.08 -5.12
N VAL A 106 -14.16 -21.18 -4.62
CA VAL A 106 -14.00 -20.94 -3.19
C VAL A 106 -15.00 -19.87 -2.74
N GLU A 107 -15.61 -20.09 -1.60
CA GLU A 107 -16.56 -19.16 -1.00
C GLU A 107 -15.93 -17.78 -0.73
N ILE A 108 -16.69 -16.72 -1.03
CA ILE A 108 -16.26 -15.33 -0.91
C ILE A 108 -15.78 -14.99 0.50
N GLU A 109 -16.48 -15.50 1.54
CA GLU A 109 -16.11 -15.25 2.93
C GLU A 109 -14.69 -15.73 3.28
N ARG A 110 -14.23 -16.81 2.67
CA ARG A 110 -12.88 -17.32 2.90
C ARG A 110 -11.81 -16.36 2.38
N TYR A 111 -12.08 -15.62 1.30
CA TYR A 111 -11.19 -14.57 0.80
C TYR A 111 -11.21 -13.33 1.68
N ARG A 112 -12.39 -12.95 2.21
CA ARG A 112 -12.50 -11.85 3.17
C ARG A 112 -11.68 -12.15 4.42
N ASP A 113 -11.85 -13.34 5.01
CA ASP A 113 -11.09 -13.76 6.18
C ASP A 113 -9.58 -13.82 5.92
N ALA A 114 -9.17 -14.35 4.77
CA ALA A 114 -7.77 -14.41 4.39
C ALA A 114 -7.17 -12.99 4.21
N ALA A 115 -7.91 -12.08 3.59
CA ALA A 115 -7.49 -10.69 3.46
C ALA A 115 -7.30 -10.03 4.83
N PHE A 116 -8.23 -10.23 5.77
CA PHE A 116 -8.12 -9.70 7.12
C PHE A 116 -6.94 -10.27 7.90
N ARG A 117 -6.69 -11.58 7.82
CA ARG A 117 -5.53 -12.21 8.49
C ARG A 117 -4.22 -11.62 7.99
N HIS A 118 -4.04 -11.52 6.69
CA HIS A 118 -2.82 -10.93 6.12
C HIS A 118 -2.71 -9.43 6.37
N TRP A 119 -3.82 -8.71 6.40
CA TRP A 119 -3.83 -7.30 6.76
C TRP A 119 -3.41 -7.08 8.20
N ALA A 120 -3.92 -7.88 9.15
CA ALA A 120 -3.53 -7.81 10.56
C ALA A 120 -2.02 -8.06 10.74
N GLN A 121 -1.47 -9.08 10.08
CA GLN A 121 -0.04 -9.37 10.11
C GLN A 121 0.80 -8.21 9.53
N TYR A 122 0.34 -7.60 8.45
CA TYR A 122 1.00 -6.45 7.86
C TYR A 122 0.98 -5.23 8.79
N ILE A 123 -0.10 -4.98 9.50
CA ILE A 123 -0.21 -3.87 10.46
C ILE A 123 0.73 -4.08 11.65
N ASP A 124 0.84 -5.32 12.13
CA ASP A 124 1.71 -5.69 13.25
C ASP A 124 3.20 -5.56 12.86
N ASP A 125 3.60 -6.12 11.73
CA ASP A 125 4.94 -5.94 11.15
C ASP A 125 4.87 -5.81 9.62
N PRO A 126 5.02 -4.60 9.06
CA PRO A 126 4.97 -4.36 7.61
C PRO A 126 6.07 -5.06 6.80
N LYS A 127 7.11 -5.59 7.46
CA LYS A 127 8.20 -6.31 6.80
C LYS A 127 8.04 -7.84 6.89
N SER A 128 7.09 -8.30 7.69
CA SER A 128 6.84 -9.73 7.84
C SER A 128 6.37 -10.37 6.55
N ARG A 129 6.58 -11.66 6.45
CA ARG A 129 6.22 -12.49 5.30
C ARG A 129 5.41 -13.67 5.77
N ASP A 130 4.50 -14.09 4.91
CA ASP A 130 3.74 -15.31 5.14
C ASP A 130 4.67 -16.52 5.21
N GLU A 131 4.55 -17.28 6.27
CA GLU A 131 5.45 -18.42 6.56
C GLU A 131 5.37 -19.52 5.48
N GLU A 132 4.21 -19.69 4.89
CA GLU A 132 3.96 -20.75 3.91
C GLU A 132 4.50 -20.39 2.52
N SER A 133 4.25 -19.19 2.05
CA SER A 133 4.62 -18.73 0.71
C SER A 133 5.96 -18.01 0.64
N GLY A 134 6.41 -17.45 1.76
CA GLY A 134 7.56 -16.54 1.83
C GLY A 134 7.31 -15.16 1.21
N LEU A 135 6.06 -14.87 0.80
CA LEU A 135 5.69 -13.61 0.15
C LEU A 135 5.20 -12.57 1.17
N PRO A 136 5.34 -11.27 0.88
CA PRO A 136 4.85 -10.22 1.76
C PRO A 136 3.34 -10.35 2.00
N HIS A 137 2.88 -10.15 3.24
CA HIS A 137 1.46 -10.22 3.60
C HIS A 137 0.60 -9.26 2.77
N LEU A 138 1.10 -8.05 2.48
CA LEU A 138 0.38 -7.07 1.67
C LEU A 138 0.10 -7.58 0.24
N TRP A 139 0.94 -8.47 -0.32
CA TRP A 139 0.70 -9.08 -1.63
C TRP A 139 -0.47 -10.07 -1.58
N HIS A 140 -0.59 -10.81 -0.48
CA HIS A 140 -1.74 -11.69 -0.24
C HIS A 140 -3.03 -10.90 -0.07
N VAL A 141 -2.99 -9.75 0.62
CA VAL A 141 -4.15 -8.83 0.69
C VAL A 141 -4.58 -8.41 -0.71
N ALA A 142 -3.65 -7.91 -1.54
CA ALA A 142 -3.95 -7.48 -2.90
C ALA A 142 -4.56 -8.61 -3.76
N CYS A 143 -4.04 -9.83 -3.64
CA CYS A 143 -4.54 -10.99 -4.35
C CYS A 143 -5.95 -11.37 -3.89
N ASN A 144 -6.22 -11.42 -2.58
CA ASN A 144 -7.55 -11.72 -2.05
C ASN A 144 -8.58 -10.67 -2.47
N ILE A 145 -8.22 -9.37 -2.41
CA ILE A 145 -9.09 -8.29 -2.90
C ILE A 145 -9.38 -8.43 -4.40
N SER A 146 -8.40 -8.83 -5.22
CA SER A 146 -8.63 -9.06 -6.65
C SER A 146 -9.62 -10.19 -6.92
N PHE A 147 -9.65 -11.23 -6.08
CA PHE A 147 -10.65 -12.30 -6.16
C PHE A 147 -12.03 -11.81 -5.76
N LEU A 148 -12.13 -11.04 -4.65
CA LEU A 148 -13.40 -10.47 -4.19
C LEU A 148 -14.03 -9.61 -5.28
N ILE A 149 -13.28 -8.68 -5.86
CA ILE A 149 -13.76 -7.84 -6.96
C ILE A 149 -14.26 -8.71 -8.12
N SER A 150 -13.48 -9.71 -8.54
CA SER A 150 -13.84 -10.55 -9.69
C SER A 150 -15.04 -11.45 -9.43
N LEU A 151 -15.28 -11.87 -8.17
CA LEU A 151 -16.40 -12.75 -7.82
C LEU A 151 -17.68 -11.95 -7.55
N GLU A 152 -17.57 -10.75 -6.99
CA GLU A 152 -18.70 -9.87 -6.73
C GLU A 152 -19.28 -9.32 -8.04
N ASP A 153 -18.43 -8.93 -9.00
CA ASP A 153 -18.89 -8.48 -10.33
C ASP A 153 -19.67 -9.57 -11.08
N ASN A 154 -19.28 -10.85 -10.93
CA ASN A 154 -19.98 -11.97 -11.56
C ASN A 154 -21.33 -12.33 -10.90
N ASN A 155 -21.59 -11.85 -9.68
CA ASN A 155 -22.84 -12.09 -8.95
C ASN A 155 -23.82 -10.91 -9.07
N ALA A 156 -23.48 -9.86 -9.81
CA ALA A 156 -24.31 -8.66 -9.99
C ALA A 156 -25.29 -8.75 -11.18
N ASP A 157 -25.22 -9.84 -11.96
CA ASP A 157 -26.13 -10.18 -13.07
C ASP A 157 -27.16 -11.22 -12.60
#